data_65fa67f03f4a37ae0d7e0e130bab108f
#
_entry.id   65fa67f03f4a37ae0d7e0e130bab108f
#
_cell.length_a   1.000
_cell.length_b   1.000
_cell.length_c   1.000
_cell.angle_alpha   90.00
_cell.angle_beta   90.00
_cell.angle_gamma   90.00
#
_symmetry.space_group_name_H-M   'P 1'
#
loop_
_entity.id
_entity.type
_entity.pdbx_description
1 polymer ?
#
loop_
_entity_poly.entity_id
_entity_poly.type
_entity_poly.pdbx_seq_one_letter_code
_entity_poly.pdbx_strand_id
1 'polypeptide(L)'
;MEIKEGIYKHFKGKFVYVHFVAKHSDREESLVVYKGLNDGGHFARPVESFLEMVENKEGAVVPRFSIATKEDIQNLKDQGLI
;
A
#
# COMPACT_ATOMS: atom_id res chain seq x y z
N MET A 1 -6.99 -13.10 5.14
CA MET A 1 -6.94 -12.44 3.82
C MET A 1 -5.50 -12.33 3.38
N GLU A 2 -5.23 -12.69 2.15
CA GLU A 2 -3.87 -12.68 1.60
C GLU A 2 -3.57 -11.35 0.92
N ILE A 3 -2.41 -10.78 1.25
CA ILE A 3 -1.92 -9.56 0.59
C ILE A 3 -0.87 -9.97 -0.41
N LYS A 4 -1.12 -9.72 -1.68
CA LYS A 4 -0.21 -10.11 -2.76
C LYS A 4 0.87 -9.07 -2.97
N GLU A 5 2.05 -9.51 -3.40
CA GLU A 5 3.11 -8.63 -3.85
C GLU A 5 2.62 -7.79 -5.03
N GLY A 6 3.00 -6.54 -5.09
CA GLY A 6 2.66 -5.67 -6.21
C GLY A 6 2.41 -4.24 -5.82
N ILE A 7 1.89 -3.47 -6.77
CA ILE A 7 1.67 -2.04 -6.60
C ILE A 7 0.29 -1.78 -6.03
N TYR A 8 0.25 -0.96 -4.97
CA TYR A 8 -0.98 -0.54 -4.33
C TYR A 8 -1.06 0.99 -4.30
N LYS A 9 -2.27 1.51 -4.31
CA LYS A 9 -2.52 2.93 -4.23
C LYS A 9 -3.03 3.28 -2.84
N HIS A 10 -2.37 4.25 -2.20
CA HIS A 10 -2.85 4.80 -0.93
C HIS A 10 -4.01 5.75 -1.23
N PHE A 11 -5.00 5.81 -0.32
CA PHE A 11 -6.20 6.61 -0.56
C PHE A 11 -5.92 8.12 -0.75
N LYS A 12 -4.74 8.58 -0.33
CA LYS A 12 -4.31 9.97 -0.55
C LYS A 12 -3.60 10.19 -1.88
N GLY A 13 -3.48 9.15 -2.71
CA GLY A 13 -2.98 9.25 -4.07
C GLY A 13 -1.55 8.77 -4.30
N LYS A 14 -0.80 8.49 -3.25
CA LYS A 14 0.56 7.97 -3.40
C LYS A 14 0.54 6.48 -3.68
N PHE A 15 1.61 5.98 -4.30
CA PHE A 15 1.72 4.57 -4.66
C PHE A 15 2.85 3.90 -3.88
N VAL A 16 2.67 2.61 -3.60
CA VAL A 16 3.65 1.81 -2.89
C VAL A 16 3.82 0.47 -3.61
N TYR A 17 4.97 -0.15 -3.41
CA TYR A 17 5.22 -1.51 -3.87
C TYR A 17 5.29 -2.42 -2.64
N VAL A 18 4.35 -3.34 -2.53
CA VAL A 18 4.31 -4.31 -1.43
C VAL A 18 5.26 -5.45 -1.77
N HIS A 19 6.23 -5.71 -0.89
CA HIS A 19 7.20 -6.78 -1.06
C HIS A 19 6.68 -8.10 -0.50
N PHE A 20 6.30 -8.10 0.76
CA PHE A 20 5.87 -9.32 1.45
C PHE A 20 5.23 -8.96 2.79
N VAL A 21 4.69 -9.99 3.43
CA VAL A 21 4.18 -9.88 4.79
C VAL A 21 5.18 -10.58 5.70
N ALA A 22 5.66 -9.89 6.73
CA ALA A 22 6.62 -10.41 7.69
C ALA A 22 5.95 -10.57 9.05
N LYS A 23 6.53 -11.43 9.89
CA LYS A 23 6.10 -11.56 11.28
C LYS A 23 6.94 -10.64 12.14
N HIS A 24 6.30 -9.95 13.08
CA HIS A 24 7.02 -9.16 14.08
C HIS A 24 7.78 -10.14 14.98
N SER A 25 9.04 -9.84 15.27
CA SER A 25 9.88 -10.77 16.04
C SER A 25 9.46 -10.90 17.49
N ASP A 26 8.88 -9.85 18.07
CA ASP A 26 8.57 -9.79 19.50
C ASP A 26 7.08 -9.86 19.82
N ARG A 27 6.22 -9.71 18.82
CA ARG A 27 4.77 -9.66 19.00
C ARG A 27 4.09 -10.63 18.05
N GLU A 28 2.91 -11.10 18.45
CA GLU A 28 2.09 -11.92 17.57
C GLU A 28 1.35 -11.04 16.58
N GLU A 29 2.08 -10.52 15.61
CA GLU A 29 1.57 -9.52 14.69
C GLU A 29 2.26 -9.72 13.35
N SER A 30 1.49 -9.58 12.26
CA SER A 30 2.03 -9.61 10.90
C SER A 30 2.11 -8.19 10.35
N LEU A 31 3.17 -7.92 9.62
CA LEU A 31 3.46 -6.60 9.05
C LEU A 31 3.56 -6.68 7.55
N VAL A 32 2.92 -5.74 6.86
CA VAL A 32 3.10 -5.56 5.42
C VAL A 32 4.33 -4.70 5.21
N VAL A 33 5.31 -5.24 4.47
CA VAL A 33 6.56 -4.52 4.18
C VAL A 33 6.48 -3.98 2.75
N TYR A 34 6.62 -2.67 2.61
CA TYR A 34 6.45 -2.03 1.32
C TYR A 34 7.37 -0.83 1.15
N LYS A 35 7.55 -0.42 -0.10
CA LYS A 35 8.37 0.73 -0.48
C LYS A 35 7.47 1.80 -1.10
N GLY A 36 7.66 3.05 -0.68
CA GLY A 36 6.99 4.18 -1.33
C GLY A 36 7.61 4.44 -2.69
N LEU A 37 6.79 4.45 -3.74
CA LEU A 37 7.29 4.71 -5.09
C LEU A 37 7.54 6.19 -5.34
N ASN A 38 6.88 7.06 -4.59
CA ASN A 38 7.04 8.50 -4.74
C ASN A 38 8.25 9.03 -3.96
N ASP A 39 8.50 8.49 -2.78
CA ASP A 39 9.57 9.00 -1.88
C ASP A 39 10.71 8.01 -1.64
N GLY A 40 10.56 6.77 -2.06
CA GLY A 40 11.60 5.75 -1.96
C GLY A 40 11.83 5.16 -0.57
N GLY A 41 11.05 5.56 0.43
CA GLY A 41 11.19 5.02 1.78
C GLY A 41 10.62 3.61 1.90
N HIS A 42 11.17 2.84 2.84
CA HIS A 42 10.66 1.51 3.17
C HIS A 42 9.88 1.56 4.47
N PHE A 43 8.77 0.85 4.52
CA PHE A 43 7.83 0.90 5.63
C PHE A 43 7.36 -0.50 6.00
N ALA A 44 6.94 -0.64 7.25
CA ALA A 44 6.27 -1.85 7.73
C ALA A 44 5.03 -1.41 8.50
N ARG A 45 3.87 -1.94 8.13
CA ARG A 45 2.59 -1.56 8.73
C ARG A 45 1.85 -2.83 9.15
N PRO A 46 1.22 -2.85 10.33
CA PRO A 46 0.39 -4.00 10.71
C PRO A 46 -0.65 -4.31 9.63
N VAL A 47 -0.85 -5.61 9.37
CA VAL A 47 -1.81 -6.05 8.34
C VAL A 47 -3.18 -5.42 8.55
N GLU A 48 -3.67 -5.39 9.79
CA GLU A 48 -4.98 -4.82 10.09
C GLU A 48 -5.06 -3.34 9.69
N SER A 49 -4.01 -2.60 9.95
CA SER A 49 -3.94 -1.18 9.57
C SER A 49 -3.87 -1.02 8.06
N PHE A 50 -3.13 -1.90 7.38
CA PHE A 50 -3.01 -1.86 5.92
C PHE A 50 -4.37 -2.09 5.24
N LEU A 51 -5.16 -2.99 5.80
CA LEU A 51 -6.48 -3.36 5.25
C LEU A 51 -7.62 -2.48 5.77
N GLU A 52 -7.33 -1.53 6.65
CA GLU A 52 -8.34 -0.71 7.31
C GLU A 52 -9.10 0.18 6.32
N MET A 53 -10.42 0.32 6.56
CA MET A 53 -11.22 1.29 5.85
C MET A 53 -11.06 2.64 6.52
N VAL A 54 -10.91 3.69 5.73
CA VAL A 54 -10.68 5.05 6.22
C VAL A 54 -11.61 6.03 5.53
N GLU A 55 -11.81 7.20 6.13
CA GLU A 55 -12.63 8.25 5.54
C GLU A 55 -11.74 9.19 4.74
N ASN A 56 -12.13 9.47 3.48
CA ASN A 56 -11.40 10.41 2.63
C ASN A 56 -11.91 11.84 2.82
N LYS A 57 -11.38 12.77 2.02
CA LYS A 57 -11.74 14.19 2.13
C LYS A 57 -13.21 14.47 1.87
N GLU A 58 -13.85 13.67 1.04
CA GLU A 58 -15.25 13.80 0.69
C GLU A 58 -16.17 13.11 1.70
N GLY A 59 -15.62 12.52 2.75
CA GLY A 59 -16.38 11.81 3.75
C GLY A 59 -16.76 10.39 3.35
N ALA A 60 -16.25 9.89 2.24
CA ALA A 60 -16.52 8.52 1.80
C ALA A 60 -15.57 7.54 2.50
N VAL A 61 -16.10 6.38 2.86
CA VAL A 61 -15.31 5.31 3.49
C VAL A 61 -14.69 4.47 2.37
N VAL A 62 -13.36 4.42 2.35
CA VAL A 62 -12.59 3.75 1.29
C VAL A 62 -11.47 2.92 1.92
N PRO A 63 -10.92 1.91 1.20
CA PRO A 63 -9.76 1.18 1.71
C PRO A 63 -8.56 2.12 1.83
N ARG A 64 -7.76 1.95 2.89
CA ARG A 64 -6.53 2.72 3.05
C ARG A 64 -5.60 2.48 1.86
N PHE A 65 -5.50 1.23 1.42
CA PHE A 65 -4.74 0.84 0.23
C PHE A 65 -5.62 -0.01 -0.67
N SER A 66 -5.47 0.16 -1.97
CA SER A 66 -6.17 -0.66 -2.97
C SER A 66 -5.18 -1.06 -4.05
N ILE A 67 -5.44 -2.20 -4.70
CA ILE A 67 -4.58 -2.69 -5.78
C ILE A 67 -4.60 -1.68 -6.92
N ALA A 68 -3.43 -1.33 -7.44
CA ALA A 68 -3.31 -0.39 -8.55
C ALA A 68 -4.00 -0.94 -9.81
N THR A 69 -4.68 -0.07 -10.52
CA THR A 69 -5.32 -0.42 -11.79
C THR A 69 -4.29 -0.41 -12.93
N LYS A 70 -4.67 -0.93 -14.08
CA LYS A 70 -3.82 -0.86 -15.27
C LYS A 70 -3.51 0.58 -15.65
N GLU A 71 -4.49 1.46 -15.51
CA GLU A 71 -4.32 2.88 -15.79
C GLU A 71 -3.32 3.50 -14.81
N ASP A 72 -3.43 3.18 -13.52
CA ASP A 72 -2.48 3.64 -12.51
C ASP A 72 -1.06 3.23 -12.87
N ILE A 73 -0.88 1.96 -13.26
CA ILE A 73 0.44 1.43 -13.61
C ILE A 73 1.00 2.15 -14.83
N GLN A 74 0.17 2.41 -15.83
CA GLN A 74 0.62 3.13 -17.01
C GLN A 74 1.06 4.56 -16.66
N ASN A 75 0.30 5.23 -15.79
CA ASN A 75 0.64 6.57 -15.34
C ASN A 75 1.98 6.58 -14.60
N LEU A 76 2.24 5.55 -13.78
CA LEU A 76 3.52 5.43 -13.06
C LEU A 76 4.68 5.25 -14.02
N LYS A 77 4.48 4.46 -15.09
CA LYS A 77 5.50 4.28 -16.14
C LYS A 77 5.76 5.60 -16.86
N ASP A 78 4.71 6.33 -17.18
CA ASP A 78 4.82 7.62 -17.86
C ASP A 78 5.57 8.64 -17.02
N GLN A 79 5.46 8.55 -15.69
CA GLN A 79 6.15 9.43 -14.75
C GLN A 79 7.57 8.95 -14.42
N GLY A 80 7.98 7.79 -14.92
CA GLY A 80 9.29 7.24 -14.65
C GLY A 80 9.44 6.67 -13.24
N LEU A 81 8.34 6.37 -12.55
CA LEU A 81 8.39 5.82 -11.19
C LEU A 81 8.55 4.30 -11.15
N ILE A 82 8.31 3.65 -12.27
CA ILE A 82 8.53 2.21 -12.42
C ILE A 82 9.09 1.89 -13.80
#